data_da55d75bef27d09b3e7a8c11bb8338a1
#
_entry.id   da55d75bef27d09b3e7a8c11bb8338a1
#
_cell.length_a   1.000
_cell.length_b   1.000
_cell.length_c   1.000
_cell.angle_alpha   90.00
_cell.angle_beta   90.00
_cell.angle_gamma   90.00
#
_symmetry.space_group_name_H-M   'P 1'
#
loop_
_entity.id
_entity.type
_entity.pdbx_description
1 polymer ?
#
loop_
_entity_poly.entity_id
_entity_poly.type
_entity_poly.pdbx_seq_one_letter_code
_entity_poly.pdbx_strand_id
1 'polypeptide(L)'
;EPLGRTDTALSTVSETVKGADGRWSPVVIAWTNPTAEPRLADDVVGFAGGTRLEVQTPSATDGTVQQTDVYVSGVIALDGPQIAGILDYSPNGRAEAVAVVKHEAAHLVGLDHVDDPSEIMNPRGSALVTDFGPGDLRGLNQLGRGPCVPEA
;
A
#
# COMPACT_ATOMS: atom_id res chain seq x y z
N GLU A 1 6.54 -7.45 -12.65
CA GLU A 1 7.13 -8.80 -12.63
C GLU A 1 7.66 -9.08 -11.23
N PRO A 2 7.31 -10.22 -10.58
CA PRO A 2 7.83 -10.54 -9.27
C PRO A 2 9.34 -10.79 -9.35
N LEU A 3 10.11 -10.12 -8.48
CA LEU A 3 11.57 -10.21 -8.46
C LEU A 3 12.10 -11.42 -7.68
N GLY A 4 11.21 -12.22 -7.08
CA GLY A 4 11.57 -13.42 -6.32
C GLY A 4 10.92 -13.46 -4.94
N ARG A 5 11.40 -14.38 -4.10
CA ARG A 5 10.98 -14.53 -2.69
C ARG A 5 12.15 -14.22 -1.77
N THR A 6 11.84 -13.77 -0.57
CA THR A 6 12.81 -13.56 0.49
C THR A 6 12.32 -14.18 1.80
N ASP A 7 13.22 -14.77 2.56
CA ASP A 7 12.98 -15.23 3.94
C ASP A 7 13.51 -14.18 4.96
N THR A 8 13.94 -13.03 4.49
CA THR A 8 14.43 -11.94 5.34
C THR A 8 13.28 -11.36 6.16
N ALA A 9 13.52 -11.05 7.42
CA ALA A 9 12.53 -10.44 8.29
C ALA A 9 12.01 -9.12 7.69
N LEU A 10 10.71 -8.88 7.81
CA LEU A 10 10.04 -7.70 7.24
C LEU A 10 10.67 -6.38 7.71
N SER A 11 11.10 -6.33 9.00
CA SER A 11 11.82 -5.17 9.57
C SER A 11 13.11 -4.83 8.83
N THR A 12 13.77 -5.81 8.24
CA THR A 12 15.02 -5.63 7.50
C THR A 12 14.79 -5.23 6.04
N VAL A 13 13.69 -5.71 5.43
CA VAL A 13 13.36 -5.38 4.03
C VAL A 13 12.48 -4.14 3.89
N SER A 14 11.95 -3.60 4.99
CA SER A 14 11.18 -2.35 4.98
C SER A 14 12.06 -1.10 4.90
N GLU A 15 13.37 -1.21 5.06
CA GLU A 15 14.28 -0.11 4.83
C GLU A 15 14.41 0.15 3.33
N THR A 16 13.86 1.27 2.89
CA THR A 16 14.00 1.69 1.51
C THR A 16 15.39 2.26 1.29
N VAL A 17 16.17 1.59 0.48
CA VAL A 17 17.53 1.96 0.16
C VAL A 17 17.68 2.12 -1.36
N LYS A 18 18.38 3.18 -1.78
CA LYS A 18 18.82 3.30 -3.17
C LYS A 18 20.12 2.53 -3.33
N GLY A 19 20.10 1.50 -4.18
CA GLY A 19 21.27 0.69 -4.45
C GLY A 19 22.37 1.45 -5.20
N ALA A 20 23.57 0.88 -5.25
CA ALA A 20 24.69 1.45 -6.00
C ALA A 20 24.44 1.52 -7.52
N ASP A 21 23.47 0.78 -8.02
CA ASP A 21 22.97 0.81 -9.40
C ASP A 21 21.95 1.93 -9.66
N GLY A 22 21.66 2.76 -8.65
CA GLY A 22 20.70 3.86 -8.72
C GLY A 22 19.24 3.43 -8.61
N ARG A 23 18.95 2.15 -8.37
CA ARG A 23 17.59 1.64 -8.23
C ARG A 23 17.16 1.63 -6.76
N TRP A 24 15.89 1.92 -6.53
CA TRP A 24 15.28 1.78 -5.23
C TRP A 24 14.98 0.32 -4.90
N SER A 25 14.97 -0.01 -3.61
CA SER A 25 14.48 -1.29 -3.13
C SER A 25 13.09 -1.58 -3.71
N PRO A 26 12.81 -2.83 -4.12
CA PRO A 26 11.49 -3.18 -4.64
C PRO A 26 10.41 -3.05 -3.55
N VAL A 27 9.17 -2.90 -3.96
CA VAL A 27 8.02 -3.08 -3.07
C VAL A 27 8.02 -4.53 -2.57
N VAL A 28 7.88 -4.68 -1.24
CA VAL A 28 7.80 -5.99 -0.59
C VAL A 28 6.34 -6.28 -0.23
N ILE A 29 5.83 -7.43 -0.67
CA ILE A 29 4.53 -7.96 -0.25
C ILE A 29 4.79 -9.23 0.55
N ALA A 30 4.44 -9.22 1.84
CA ALA A 30 4.74 -10.31 2.77
C ALA A 30 3.45 -10.94 3.32
N TRP A 31 3.39 -12.27 3.26
CA TRP A 31 2.50 -13.07 4.07
C TRP A 31 3.21 -13.36 5.39
N THR A 32 2.62 -12.95 6.50
CA THR A 32 3.22 -13.06 7.83
C THR A 32 2.15 -13.33 8.89
N ASN A 33 2.43 -13.07 10.16
CA ASN A 33 1.50 -13.26 11.27
C ASN A 33 1.86 -12.31 12.42
N PRO A 34 0.98 -12.14 13.44
CA PRO A 34 1.23 -11.24 14.57
C PRO A 34 2.48 -11.56 15.41
N THR A 35 2.93 -12.81 15.41
CA THR A 35 4.16 -13.19 16.15
C THR A 35 5.41 -12.64 15.48
N ALA A 36 5.46 -12.70 14.15
CA ALA A 36 6.59 -12.20 13.37
C ALA A 36 6.50 -10.69 13.10
N GLU A 37 5.28 -10.15 13.03
CA GLU A 37 4.98 -8.75 12.77
C GLU A 37 3.90 -8.23 13.75
N PRO A 38 4.30 -7.68 14.90
CA PRO A 38 3.37 -7.26 15.95
C PRO A 38 2.35 -6.18 15.54
N ARG A 39 2.58 -5.46 14.44
CA ARG A 39 1.61 -4.49 13.89
C ARG A 39 0.33 -5.15 13.36
N LEU A 40 0.36 -6.47 13.14
CA LEU A 40 -0.80 -7.29 12.77
C LEU A 40 -1.55 -7.85 14.00
N ALA A 41 -1.27 -7.34 15.20
CA ALA A 41 -1.98 -7.80 16.40
C ALA A 41 -3.47 -7.41 16.35
N ASP A 42 -4.27 -8.15 17.13
CA ASP A 42 -5.71 -7.99 17.23
C ASP A 42 -6.43 -8.21 15.88
N ASP A 43 -7.23 -7.27 15.44
CA ASP A 43 -8.07 -7.37 14.23
C ASP A 43 -7.41 -6.79 12.97
N VAL A 44 -6.09 -6.57 12.99
CA VAL A 44 -5.37 -6.00 11.84
C VAL A 44 -5.05 -7.09 10.83
N VAL A 45 -5.79 -7.13 9.74
CA VAL A 45 -5.65 -8.14 8.66
C VAL A 45 -4.47 -7.85 7.73
N GLY A 46 -4.11 -6.57 7.62
CA GLY A 46 -2.98 -6.12 6.81
C GLY A 46 -2.55 -4.72 7.23
N PHE A 47 -1.38 -4.33 6.80
CA PHE A 47 -0.97 -2.93 6.76
C PHE A 47 -0.06 -2.69 5.57
N ALA A 48 -0.07 -1.47 5.07
CA ALA A 48 0.82 -1.05 4.01
C ALA A 48 1.30 0.39 4.19
N GLY A 49 2.35 0.73 3.48
CA GLY A 49 2.84 2.10 3.40
C GLY A 49 3.85 2.26 2.28
N GLY A 50 3.71 3.35 1.54
CA GLY A 50 4.69 3.76 0.54
C GLY A 50 5.83 4.56 1.16
N THR A 51 7.05 4.29 0.73
CA THR A 51 8.19 5.17 1.00
C THR A 51 8.21 6.28 -0.02
N ARG A 52 8.19 7.51 0.44
CA ARG A 52 8.18 8.70 -0.41
C ARG A 52 9.41 9.57 -0.18
N LEU A 53 9.85 10.21 -1.25
CA LEU A 53 10.82 11.28 -1.23
C LEU A 53 10.13 12.58 -1.54
N GLU A 54 10.51 13.60 -0.81
CA GLU A 54 10.13 14.96 -1.10
C GLU A 54 11.18 15.58 -2.02
N VAL A 55 10.76 15.91 -3.25
CA VAL A 55 11.64 16.50 -4.24
C VAL A 55 11.15 17.87 -4.65
N GLN A 56 12.06 18.77 -4.94
CA GLN A 56 11.75 20.10 -5.48
C GLN A 56 11.72 20.03 -7.00
N THR A 57 10.56 20.32 -7.59
CA THR A 57 10.38 20.34 -9.03
C THR A 57 10.01 21.74 -9.51
N PRO A 58 10.59 22.23 -10.63
CA PRO A 58 10.12 23.47 -11.23
C PRO A 58 8.68 23.32 -11.73
N SER A 59 7.84 24.29 -11.41
CA SER A 59 6.50 24.38 -12.01
C SER A 59 6.63 24.64 -13.52
N ALA A 60 5.93 23.85 -14.32
CA ALA A 60 5.91 24.00 -15.76
C ALA A 60 5.20 25.31 -16.21
N THR A 61 4.44 25.96 -15.31
CA THR A 61 3.56 27.07 -15.66
C THR A 61 4.20 28.44 -15.40
N ASP A 62 4.93 28.58 -14.29
CA ASP A 62 5.43 29.88 -13.81
C ASP A 62 6.88 29.86 -13.32
N GLY A 63 7.54 28.70 -13.38
CA GLY A 63 8.92 28.53 -12.93
C GLY A 63 9.11 28.55 -11.41
N THR A 64 8.03 28.58 -10.62
CA THR A 64 8.11 28.43 -9.16
C THR A 64 8.56 27.03 -8.81
N VAL A 65 9.27 26.88 -7.68
CA VAL A 65 9.65 25.57 -7.18
C VAL A 65 8.49 25.00 -6.38
N GLN A 66 8.02 23.82 -6.79
CA GLN A 66 6.99 23.06 -6.08
C GLN A 66 7.61 21.87 -5.37
N GLN A 67 7.08 21.57 -4.21
CA GLN A 67 7.40 20.38 -3.45
C GLN A 67 6.51 19.24 -3.95
N THR A 68 7.13 18.14 -4.34
CA THR A 68 6.43 16.96 -4.92
C THR A 68 6.85 15.72 -4.17
N ASP A 69 5.89 14.97 -3.66
CA ASP A 69 6.12 13.66 -3.08
C ASP A 69 6.21 12.61 -4.21
N VAL A 70 7.30 11.87 -4.23
CA VAL A 70 7.53 10.77 -5.18
C VAL A 70 7.61 9.45 -4.42
N TYR A 71 6.70 8.54 -4.71
CA TYR A 71 6.73 7.19 -4.14
C TYR A 71 7.79 6.35 -4.86
N VAL A 72 8.72 5.78 -4.11
CA VAL A 72 9.89 5.09 -4.64
C VAL A 72 9.93 3.61 -4.27
N SER A 73 9.27 3.22 -3.19
CA SER A 73 9.19 1.84 -2.70
C SER A 73 8.05 1.71 -1.69
N GLY A 74 7.96 0.59 -0.99
CA GLY A 74 7.03 0.39 0.11
C GLY A 74 6.88 -1.06 0.52
N VAL A 75 5.97 -1.28 1.47
CA VAL A 75 5.68 -2.59 2.03
C VAL A 75 4.18 -2.81 2.15
N ILE A 76 3.75 -4.04 1.89
CA ILE A 76 2.45 -4.59 2.26
C ILE A 76 2.70 -5.83 3.10
N ALA A 77 2.16 -5.87 4.32
CA ALA A 77 2.17 -7.04 5.17
C ALA A 77 0.73 -7.53 5.36
N LEU A 78 0.52 -8.83 5.19
CA LEU A 78 -0.78 -9.47 5.25
C LEU A 78 -0.76 -10.56 6.32
N ASP A 79 -1.77 -10.57 7.21
CA ASP A 79 -1.95 -11.64 8.19
C ASP A 79 -2.48 -12.90 7.49
N GLY A 80 -1.56 -13.84 7.23
CA GLY A 80 -1.88 -15.09 6.56
C GLY A 80 -2.95 -15.91 7.30
N PRO A 81 -2.85 -16.16 8.61
CA PRO A 81 -3.89 -16.80 9.41
C PRO A 81 -5.28 -16.15 9.31
N GLN A 82 -5.38 -14.83 9.44
CA GLN A 82 -6.67 -14.15 9.34
C GLN A 82 -7.25 -14.26 7.92
N ILE A 83 -6.43 -14.05 6.88
CA ILE A 83 -6.88 -14.19 5.49
C ILE A 83 -7.30 -15.64 5.18
N ALA A 84 -6.60 -16.64 5.70
CA ALA A 84 -7.03 -18.03 5.57
C ALA A 84 -8.41 -18.24 6.22
N GLY A 85 -8.64 -17.67 7.40
CA GLY A 85 -9.96 -17.69 8.04
C GLY A 85 -11.05 -17.01 7.20
N ILE A 86 -10.76 -15.86 6.59
CA ILE A 86 -11.69 -15.19 5.65
C ILE A 86 -12.03 -16.12 4.48
N LEU A 87 -11.03 -16.74 3.88
CA LEU A 87 -11.22 -17.65 2.73
C LEU A 87 -12.06 -18.88 3.07
N ASP A 88 -11.89 -19.44 4.29
CA ASP A 88 -12.52 -20.67 4.71
C ASP A 88 -13.95 -20.48 5.25
N TYR A 89 -14.21 -19.36 5.91
CA TYR A 89 -15.45 -19.17 6.67
C TYR A 89 -16.38 -18.06 6.14
N SER A 90 -15.89 -17.13 5.30
CA SER A 90 -16.75 -16.11 4.71
C SER A 90 -17.45 -16.63 3.44
N PRO A 91 -18.74 -16.38 3.28
CA PRO A 91 -19.47 -16.72 2.03
C PRO A 91 -18.86 -16.07 0.77
N ASN A 92 -18.24 -14.91 0.92
CA ASN A 92 -17.57 -14.16 -0.14
C ASN A 92 -16.04 -14.11 0.06
N GLY A 93 -15.46 -15.07 0.79
CA GLY A 93 -14.10 -15.02 1.31
C GLY A 93 -13.04 -14.61 0.27
N ARG A 94 -13.15 -15.11 -0.96
CA ARG A 94 -12.21 -14.71 -2.03
C ARG A 94 -12.32 -13.23 -2.38
N ALA A 95 -13.52 -12.70 -2.52
CA ALA A 95 -13.73 -11.27 -2.84
C ALA A 95 -13.27 -10.38 -1.68
N GLU A 96 -13.55 -10.80 -0.45
CA GLU A 96 -13.15 -10.12 0.77
C GLU A 96 -11.61 -10.12 0.94
N ALA A 97 -10.94 -11.26 0.75
CA ALA A 97 -9.48 -11.32 0.79
C ALA A 97 -8.82 -10.45 -0.30
N VAL A 98 -9.41 -10.39 -1.49
CA VAL A 98 -8.97 -9.48 -2.56
C VAL A 98 -9.20 -8.02 -2.17
N ALA A 99 -10.31 -7.72 -1.47
CA ALA A 99 -10.58 -6.37 -0.98
C ALA A 99 -9.52 -5.89 0.02
N VAL A 100 -9.09 -6.76 0.95
CA VAL A 100 -7.96 -6.46 1.85
C VAL A 100 -6.71 -6.10 1.05
N VAL A 101 -6.33 -6.90 0.06
CA VAL A 101 -5.15 -6.60 -0.78
C VAL A 101 -5.30 -5.28 -1.54
N LYS A 102 -6.50 -4.96 -2.05
CA LYS A 102 -6.78 -3.67 -2.71
C LYS A 102 -6.63 -2.50 -1.74
N HIS A 103 -7.14 -2.63 -0.51
CA HIS A 103 -7.04 -1.64 0.55
C HIS A 103 -5.55 -1.33 0.84
N GLU A 104 -4.76 -2.37 1.09
CA GLU A 104 -3.33 -2.22 1.36
C GLU A 104 -2.56 -1.65 0.16
N ALA A 105 -2.89 -2.06 -1.05
CA ALA A 105 -2.28 -1.51 -2.26
C ALA A 105 -2.61 -0.03 -2.46
N ALA A 106 -3.79 0.42 -2.03
CA ALA A 106 -4.17 1.82 -2.08
C ALA A 106 -3.36 2.68 -1.09
N HIS A 107 -3.08 2.18 0.11
CA HIS A 107 -2.13 2.82 1.04
C HIS A 107 -0.73 2.94 0.45
N LEU A 108 -0.28 1.91 -0.27
CA LEU A 108 1.03 1.90 -0.91
C LEU A 108 1.22 3.06 -1.88
N VAL A 109 0.15 3.47 -2.56
CA VAL A 109 0.19 4.58 -3.52
C VAL A 109 -0.27 5.92 -2.93
N GLY A 110 -0.64 5.96 -1.65
CA GLY A 110 -0.87 7.20 -0.91
C GLY A 110 -2.33 7.52 -0.58
N LEU A 111 -3.27 6.59 -0.73
CA LEU A 111 -4.60 6.77 -0.14
C LEU A 111 -4.55 6.57 1.37
N ASP A 112 -5.29 7.38 2.08
CA ASP A 112 -5.52 7.26 3.51
C ASP A 112 -6.91 6.70 3.81
N HIS A 113 -7.16 6.38 5.07
CA HIS A 113 -8.47 5.91 5.52
C HIS A 113 -9.56 6.97 5.37
N VAL A 114 -10.79 6.50 5.16
CA VAL A 114 -11.99 7.34 5.15
C VAL A 114 -13.08 6.75 6.06
N ASP A 115 -13.90 7.62 6.65
CA ASP A 115 -14.95 7.17 7.57
C ASP A 115 -16.20 6.60 6.86
N ASP A 116 -16.29 6.71 5.54
CA ASP A 116 -17.44 6.22 4.77
C ASP A 116 -17.41 4.69 4.67
N PRO A 117 -18.40 3.98 5.24
CA PRO A 117 -18.42 2.51 5.23
C PRO A 117 -18.73 1.90 3.87
N SER A 118 -19.03 2.68 2.85
CA SER A 118 -19.25 2.22 1.47
C SER A 118 -17.95 2.24 0.63
N GLU A 119 -16.88 2.77 1.18
CA GLU A 119 -15.57 2.86 0.54
C GLU A 119 -14.66 1.71 1.03
N ILE A 120 -13.80 1.19 0.15
CA ILE A 120 -12.87 0.12 0.52
C ILE A 120 -11.80 0.63 1.51
N MET A 121 -11.50 1.93 1.48
CA MET A 121 -10.55 2.58 2.39
C MET A 121 -11.13 2.85 3.79
N ASN A 122 -12.32 2.33 4.11
CA ASN A 122 -12.80 2.34 5.49
C ASN A 122 -11.98 1.36 6.35
N PRO A 123 -11.39 1.80 7.48
CA PRO A 123 -10.48 0.96 8.27
C PRO A 123 -11.15 -0.25 8.94
N ARG A 124 -12.47 -0.26 9.06
CA ARG A 124 -13.19 -1.41 9.67
C ARG A 124 -13.45 -2.53 8.68
N GLY A 125 -13.24 -2.28 7.38
CA GLY A 125 -13.57 -3.22 6.34
C GLY A 125 -15.06 -3.60 6.30
N SER A 126 -15.46 -4.31 5.28
CA SER A 126 -16.79 -4.90 5.19
C SER A 126 -16.77 -6.04 4.18
N ALA A 127 -17.33 -7.20 4.53
CA ALA A 127 -17.53 -8.31 3.59
C ALA A 127 -18.43 -7.96 2.40
N LEU A 128 -19.16 -6.84 2.47
CA LEU A 128 -20.05 -6.37 1.41
C LEU A 128 -19.38 -5.36 0.46
N VAL A 129 -18.27 -4.73 0.89
CA VAL A 129 -17.53 -3.75 0.10
C VAL A 129 -16.25 -4.42 -0.40
N THR A 130 -16.27 -4.91 -1.62
CA THR A 130 -15.17 -5.70 -2.21
C THR A 130 -14.47 -5.00 -3.36
N ASP A 131 -14.85 -3.76 -3.64
CA ASP A 131 -14.21 -2.93 -4.67
C ASP A 131 -14.17 -1.46 -4.24
N PHE A 132 -13.34 -0.68 -4.92
CA PHE A 132 -13.22 0.75 -4.70
C PHE A 132 -14.56 1.46 -4.91
N GLY A 133 -14.97 2.23 -3.94
CA GLY A 133 -16.12 3.10 -4.03
C GLY A 133 -15.82 4.40 -4.78
N PRO A 134 -16.83 5.26 -4.98
CA PRO A 134 -16.65 6.53 -5.70
C PRO A 134 -15.66 7.49 -5.04
N GLY A 135 -15.53 7.45 -3.71
CA GLY A 135 -14.57 8.26 -2.95
C GLY A 135 -13.15 7.80 -3.18
N ASP A 136 -12.91 6.50 -3.06
CA ASP A 136 -11.62 5.87 -3.32
C ASP A 136 -11.15 6.17 -4.75
N LEU A 137 -12.04 5.99 -5.74
CA LEU A 137 -11.73 6.27 -7.14
C LEU A 137 -11.41 7.75 -7.40
N ARG A 138 -12.07 8.68 -6.70
CA ARG A 138 -11.70 10.11 -6.76
C ARG A 138 -10.32 10.36 -6.19
N GLY A 139 -9.99 9.73 -5.05
CA GLY A 139 -8.68 9.80 -4.44
C GLY A 139 -7.60 9.27 -5.38
N LEU A 140 -7.76 8.03 -5.87
CA LEU A 140 -6.84 7.40 -6.83
C LEU A 140 -6.65 8.25 -8.09
N ASN A 141 -7.71 8.89 -8.58
CA ASN A 141 -7.63 9.76 -9.76
C ASN A 141 -6.86 11.07 -9.51
N GLN A 142 -6.60 11.45 -8.26
CA GLN A 142 -5.74 12.60 -7.94
C GLN A 142 -4.26 12.21 -7.84
N LEU A 143 -3.99 10.96 -7.52
CA LEU A 143 -2.63 10.44 -7.45
C LEU A 143 -1.99 10.34 -8.84
N GLY A 144 -0.67 10.45 -8.91
CA GLY A 144 0.08 10.34 -10.17
C GLY A 144 -0.16 11.47 -11.18
N ARG A 145 -0.78 12.57 -10.79
CA ARG A 145 -0.97 13.77 -11.65
C ARG A 145 0.20 14.74 -11.60
N GLY A 146 1.14 14.51 -10.70
CA GLY A 146 2.36 15.32 -10.59
C GLY A 146 3.32 15.10 -11.76
N PRO A 147 4.36 15.93 -11.86
CA PRO A 147 5.40 15.74 -12.86
C PRO A 147 6.14 14.43 -12.62
N CYS A 148 6.55 13.75 -13.70
CA CYS A 148 7.48 12.64 -13.58
C CYS A 148 8.85 13.14 -13.11
N VAL A 149 9.45 12.44 -12.16
CA VAL A 149 10.79 12.72 -11.63
C VAL A 149 11.68 11.52 -11.93
N PRO A 150 12.33 11.47 -13.11
CA PRO A 150 13.06 10.27 -13.59
C PRO A 150 14.24 9.88 -12.73
N GLU A 151 14.78 10.81 -11.92
CA GLU A 151 15.98 10.63 -11.11
C GLU A 151 15.69 10.53 -9.59
N ALA A 152 14.43 10.41 -9.21
CA ALA A 152 14.04 10.25 -7.82
C ALA A 152 14.61 8.98 -7.19
#